data_feb2d763632e94417ee64b6cfdb011c2
#
_entry.id   feb2d763632e94417ee64b6cfdb011c2
#
_cell.length_a   1.000
_cell.length_b   1.000
_cell.length_c   1.000
_cell.angle_alpha   90.00
_cell.angle_beta   90.00
_cell.angle_gamma   90.00
#
_symmetry.space_group_name_H-M   'P 1'
#
loop_
_entity.id
_entity.type
_entity.pdbx_description
1 polymer ?
#
loop_
_entity_poly.entity_id
_entity_poly.type
_entity_poly.pdbx_seq_one_letter_code
_entity_poly.pdbx_strand_id
1 'polypeptide(L)'
;ASFNNKIYYHNPQGIYLYSALEGDFIKDNELSSEIQKDGYISGKMINNGDQNMWLFSKNKLHNLTRDSFSDRPNHTAYPISQTIRNSVNGHEHISNFSDETELLVTQSGYLLFNLKKYDPQKPEVFFDKIQVFENNSTPVDIEFNEETRIPFSKNNIHFLFHSKNYQKYDEVLFQYFLEGYSEKWSEWKDESKVIFKNLKPKEYTFKVRAKVGNLESSVSNSPLIKISPP
;
A
#
# COMPACT_ATOMS: atom_id res chain seq x y z
N ALA A 1 -1.42 25.96 -8.76
CA ALA A 1 -0.40 25.68 -9.76
C ALA A 1 -0.98 25.78 -11.15
N SER A 2 -0.15 26.03 -12.16
CA SER A 2 -0.54 25.99 -13.57
C SER A 2 0.11 24.78 -14.24
N PHE A 3 -0.66 24.06 -15.06
CA PHE A 3 -0.18 22.90 -15.79
C PHE A 3 -1.09 22.70 -17.02
N ASN A 4 -0.49 22.41 -18.18
CA ASN A 4 -1.21 22.18 -19.45
C ASN A 4 -2.26 23.27 -19.76
N ASN A 5 -1.85 24.55 -19.61
CA ASN A 5 -2.70 25.74 -19.82
C ASN A 5 -3.95 25.83 -18.90
N LYS A 6 -3.98 25.05 -17.82
CA LYS A 6 -5.04 25.05 -16.81
C LYS A 6 -4.49 25.49 -15.45
N ILE A 7 -5.33 26.10 -14.62
CA ILE A 7 -4.98 26.50 -13.26
C ILE A 7 -5.63 25.49 -12.30
N TYR A 8 -4.82 24.87 -11.48
CA TYR A 8 -5.23 23.88 -10.49
C TYR A 8 -5.15 24.44 -9.07
N TYR A 9 -6.09 24.07 -8.25
CA TYR A 9 -6.12 24.29 -6.82
C TYR A 9 -6.39 22.97 -6.08
N HIS A 10 -5.62 22.68 -5.02
CA HIS A 10 -5.74 21.46 -4.23
C HIS A 10 -5.94 21.79 -2.76
N ASN A 11 -6.96 21.21 -2.15
CA ASN A 11 -7.27 21.32 -0.73
C ASN A 11 -7.78 19.99 -0.17
N PRO A 12 -8.11 19.86 1.15
CA PRO A 12 -8.63 18.64 1.73
C PRO A 12 -9.89 18.07 1.07
N GLN A 13 -10.70 18.93 0.41
CA GLN A 13 -11.94 18.54 -0.26
C GLN A 13 -11.71 18.03 -1.69
N GLY A 14 -10.52 18.23 -2.27
CA GLY A 14 -10.17 17.73 -3.60
C GLY A 14 -9.33 18.65 -4.44
N ILE A 15 -9.35 18.37 -5.72
CA ILE A 15 -8.67 19.12 -6.76
C ILE A 15 -9.71 19.88 -7.58
N TYR A 16 -9.39 21.10 -7.90
CA TYR A 16 -10.25 22.04 -8.61
C TYR A 16 -9.50 22.63 -9.79
N LEU A 17 -10.23 22.87 -10.88
CA LEU A 17 -9.77 23.58 -12.06
C LEU A 17 -10.49 24.91 -12.16
N TYR A 18 -9.74 25.96 -12.52
CA TYR A 18 -10.33 27.25 -12.82
C TYR A 18 -11.09 27.21 -14.14
N SER A 19 -12.35 27.59 -14.11
CA SER A 19 -13.22 27.78 -15.29
C SER A 19 -13.32 29.25 -15.62
N ALA A 20 -12.79 29.65 -16.76
CA ALA A 20 -12.92 31.04 -17.23
C ALA A 20 -14.38 31.42 -17.59
N LEU A 21 -15.21 30.43 -17.93
CA LEU A 21 -16.63 30.63 -18.23
C LEU A 21 -17.45 30.96 -16.96
N GLU A 22 -17.12 30.31 -15.86
CA GLU A 22 -17.83 30.49 -14.59
C GLU A 22 -17.16 31.49 -13.67
N GLY A 23 -15.91 31.86 -13.99
CA GLY A 23 -15.10 32.77 -13.16
C GLY A 23 -14.70 32.18 -11.80
N ASP A 24 -14.78 30.84 -11.64
CA ASP A 24 -14.58 30.15 -10.37
C ASP A 24 -13.85 28.82 -10.55
N PHE A 25 -13.47 28.19 -9.43
CA PHE A 25 -12.84 26.88 -9.38
C PHE A 25 -13.88 25.76 -9.31
N ILE A 26 -13.89 24.92 -10.34
CA ILE A 26 -14.78 23.76 -10.45
C ILE A 26 -14.06 22.50 -10.00
N LYS A 27 -14.69 21.70 -9.13
CA LYS A 27 -14.13 20.46 -8.64
C LYS A 27 -13.98 19.43 -9.77
N ASP A 28 -12.79 18.91 -9.96
CA ASP A 28 -12.54 17.71 -10.75
C ASP A 28 -12.84 16.48 -9.88
N ASN A 29 -14.02 15.90 -10.05
CA ASN A 29 -14.48 14.79 -9.22
C ASN A 29 -13.67 13.50 -9.44
N GLU A 30 -13.23 13.25 -10.67
CA GLU A 30 -12.47 12.04 -11.02
C GLU A 30 -11.07 12.11 -10.41
N LEU A 31 -10.31 13.15 -10.71
CA LEU A 31 -8.96 13.34 -10.18
C LEU A 31 -8.97 13.49 -8.65
N SER A 32 -9.98 14.17 -8.10
CA SER A 32 -10.16 14.26 -6.65
C SER A 32 -10.35 12.88 -6.03
N SER A 33 -11.20 12.01 -6.61
CA SER A 33 -11.45 10.68 -6.07
C SER A 33 -10.21 9.79 -6.11
N GLU A 34 -9.39 9.93 -7.14
CA GLU A 34 -8.15 9.16 -7.28
C GLU A 34 -7.08 9.57 -6.26
N ILE A 35 -6.95 10.85 -5.96
CA ILE A 35 -5.89 11.37 -5.09
C ILE A 35 -6.29 11.37 -3.62
N GLN A 36 -7.54 11.70 -3.30
CA GLN A 36 -8.02 11.77 -1.91
C GLN A 36 -7.98 10.43 -1.17
N LYS A 37 -8.18 9.30 -1.86
CA LYS A 37 -8.08 7.95 -1.26
C LYS A 37 -6.71 7.66 -0.64
N ASP A 38 -5.67 8.35 -1.11
CA ASP A 38 -4.30 8.19 -0.63
C ASP A 38 -3.96 9.12 0.56
N GLY A 39 -4.94 9.87 1.05
CA GLY A 39 -4.84 10.74 2.23
C GLY A 39 -4.22 12.10 1.92
N TYR A 40 -4.90 13.17 2.29
CA TYR A 40 -4.41 14.54 2.15
C TYR A 40 -3.32 14.84 3.17
N ILE A 41 -2.24 15.53 2.74
CA ILE A 41 -1.21 16.06 3.63
C ILE A 41 -0.96 17.55 3.42
N SER A 42 -0.92 17.98 2.16
CA SER A 42 -0.71 19.38 1.78
C SER A 42 -1.35 19.69 0.44
N GLY A 43 -1.67 20.95 0.21
CA GLY A 43 -2.12 21.43 -1.11
C GLY A 43 -0.97 21.72 -2.07
N LYS A 44 0.26 21.29 -1.73
CA LYS A 44 1.43 21.56 -2.54
C LYS A 44 1.33 20.86 -3.89
N MET A 45 1.53 21.63 -4.94
CA MET A 45 1.66 21.16 -6.31
C MET A 45 2.93 21.78 -6.90
N ILE A 46 3.77 20.96 -7.51
CA ILE A 46 5.02 21.38 -8.11
C ILE A 46 4.97 21.09 -9.60
N ASN A 47 5.06 22.14 -10.37
CA ASN A 47 5.17 22.04 -11.81
C ASN A 47 6.66 21.93 -12.20
N ASN A 48 7.02 20.85 -12.87
CA ASN A 48 8.36 20.59 -13.36
C ASN A 48 8.41 20.81 -14.88
N GLY A 49 8.24 22.06 -15.28
CA GLY A 49 8.04 22.44 -16.67
C GLY A 49 6.62 22.11 -17.16
N ASP A 50 6.40 22.18 -18.47
CA ASP A 50 5.08 21.94 -19.08
C ASP A 50 4.69 20.45 -19.20
N GLN A 51 5.56 19.54 -18.76
CA GLN A 51 5.39 18.10 -18.98
C GLN A 51 4.84 17.38 -17.75
N ASN A 52 5.20 17.83 -16.55
CA ASN A 52 4.91 17.13 -15.30
C ASN A 52 4.39 18.06 -14.21
N MET A 53 3.36 17.64 -13.50
CA MET A 53 2.92 18.27 -12.25
C MET A 53 2.84 17.23 -11.15
N TRP A 54 3.52 17.50 -10.03
CA TRP A 54 3.60 16.62 -8.88
C TRP A 54 2.67 17.06 -7.76
N LEU A 55 1.99 16.08 -7.13
CA LEU A 55 1.16 16.28 -5.96
C LEU A 55 1.55 15.26 -4.89
N PHE A 56 1.34 15.64 -3.64
CA PHE A 56 1.77 14.86 -2.47
C PHE A 56 0.56 14.44 -1.66
N SER A 57 0.41 13.13 -1.44
CA SER A 57 -0.56 12.55 -0.52
C SER A 57 0.15 11.80 0.61
N LYS A 58 -0.58 11.35 1.63
CA LYS A 58 -0.01 10.61 2.75
C LYS A 58 0.68 9.34 2.29
N ASN A 59 0.03 8.60 1.39
CA ASN A 59 0.49 7.26 1.01
C ASN A 59 1.27 7.23 -0.30
N LYS A 60 1.17 8.28 -1.14
CA LYS A 60 1.75 8.27 -2.48
C LYS A 60 2.27 9.63 -2.92
N LEU A 61 3.10 9.57 -3.94
CA LEU A 61 3.49 10.70 -4.79
C LEU A 61 2.75 10.56 -6.12
N HIS A 62 2.06 11.60 -6.55
CA HIS A 62 1.26 11.59 -7.77
C HIS A 62 1.94 12.45 -8.83
N ASN A 63 1.97 11.94 -10.05
CA ASN A 63 2.47 12.64 -11.23
C ASN A 63 1.33 12.78 -12.24
N LEU A 64 1.05 14.01 -12.63
CA LEU A 64 0.20 14.33 -13.77
C LEU A 64 1.07 14.68 -14.95
N THR A 65 0.95 13.94 -16.02
CA THR A 65 1.67 14.19 -17.28
C THR A 65 0.71 14.62 -18.37
N ARG A 66 1.23 15.43 -19.31
CA ARG A 66 0.43 15.85 -20.45
C ARG A 66 0.06 14.64 -21.31
N ASP A 67 -1.21 14.51 -21.64
CA ASP A 67 -1.68 13.59 -22.67
C ASP A 67 -1.64 14.28 -24.03
N SER A 68 -1.10 13.59 -25.04
CA SER A 68 -1.02 14.10 -26.41
C SER A 68 -2.35 14.05 -27.17
N PHE A 69 -3.29 13.26 -26.69
CA PHE A 69 -4.57 12.97 -27.35
C PHE A 69 -5.79 13.49 -26.60
N SER A 70 -5.61 13.97 -25.38
CA SER A 70 -6.69 14.40 -24.51
C SER A 70 -6.31 15.68 -23.74
N ASP A 71 -7.30 16.51 -23.45
CA ASP A 71 -7.16 17.65 -22.53
C ASP A 71 -7.02 17.24 -21.07
N ARG A 72 -7.22 15.97 -20.75
CA ARG A 72 -7.02 15.41 -19.42
C ARG A 72 -5.58 14.97 -19.26
N PRO A 73 -4.96 15.21 -18.09
CA PRO A 73 -3.64 14.67 -17.81
C PRO A 73 -3.70 13.17 -17.58
N ASN A 74 -2.66 12.46 -18.00
CA ASN A 74 -2.41 11.11 -17.50
C ASN A 74 -2.01 11.19 -16.04
N HIS A 75 -2.53 10.29 -15.21
CA HIS A 75 -2.23 10.21 -13.80
C HIS A 75 -1.46 8.92 -13.47
N THR A 76 -0.29 9.08 -12.86
CA THR A 76 0.51 7.98 -12.32
C THR A 76 0.74 8.20 -10.83
N ALA A 77 0.59 7.16 -10.02
CA ALA A 77 0.81 7.22 -8.59
C ALA A 77 1.95 6.28 -8.17
N TYR A 78 2.94 6.83 -7.48
CA TYR A 78 4.10 6.11 -6.96
C TYR A 78 3.91 5.88 -5.46
N PRO A 79 4.06 4.66 -4.92
CA PRO A 79 3.85 4.34 -3.49
C PRO A 79 5.01 4.84 -2.61
N ILE A 80 5.40 6.08 -2.78
CA ILE A 80 6.39 6.76 -1.95
C ILE A 80 5.63 7.54 -0.88
N SER A 81 5.39 6.89 0.25
CA SER A 81 4.61 7.44 1.36
C SER A 81 5.28 8.64 2.04
N GLN A 82 4.51 9.39 2.84
CA GLN A 82 5.05 10.49 3.66
C GLN A 82 6.15 10.00 4.61
N THR A 83 6.04 8.80 5.15
CA THR A 83 7.06 8.18 6.01
C THR A 83 8.39 8.01 5.28
N ILE A 84 8.35 7.57 4.02
CA ILE A 84 9.55 7.42 3.18
C ILE A 84 10.12 8.77 2.79
N ARG A 85 9.27 9.68 2.34
CA ARG A 85 9.68 11.04 1.94
C ARG A 85 10.23 11.83 3.11
N ASN A 86 9.69 11.60 4.31
CA ASN A 86 10.06 12.34 5.52
C ASN A 86 10.19 13.85 5.23
N SER A 87 9.22 14.41 4.49
CA SER A 87 9.20 15.82 4.12
C SER A 87 8.34 16.64 5.07
N VAL A 88 8.59 17.93 5.18
CA VAL A 88 7.75 18.86 5.93
C VAL A 88 6.53 19.19 5.08
N ASN A 89 5.33 18.97 5.62
CA ASN A 89 4.07 19.24 4.93
C ASN A 89 3.98 20.70 4.45
N GLY A 90 3.68 20.88 3.18
CA GLY A 90 3.64 22.19 2.53
C GLY A 90 5.00 22.72 2.05
N HIS A 91 6.09 22.07 2.43
CA HIS A 91 7.47 22.38 2.01
C HIS A 91 8.08 21.25 1.16
N GLU A 92 7.26 20.36 0.65
CA GLU A 92 7.70 19.32 -0.26
C GLU A 92 8.38 19.94 -1.49
N HIS A 93 9.43 19.28 -1.97
CA HIS A 93 10.12 19.71 -3.17
C HIS A 93 10.57 18.50 -3.99
N ILE A 94 10.31 18.56 -5.28
CA ILE A 94 10.77 17.60 -6.28
C ILE A 94 11.27 18.38 -7.49
N SER A 95 12.33 17.91 -8.10
CA SER A 95 12.91 18.51 -9.30
C SER A 95 13.47 17.45 -10.23
N ASN A 96 13.49 17.74 -11.50
CA ASN A 96 14.13 16.89 -12.49
C ASN A 96 15.64 16.88 -12.24
N PHE A 97 16.21 15.69 -12.11
CA PHE A 97 17.65 15.47 -11.98
C PHE A 97 18.28 15.07 -13.33
N SER A 98 17.53 14.28 -14.12
CA SER A 98 17.86 13.90 -15.49
C SER A 98 16.57 13.50 -16.21
N ASP A 99 16.60 13.23 -17.51
CA ASP A 99 15.43 12.91 -18.33
C ASP A 99 14.51 11.82 -17.76
N GLU A 100 15.03 10.96 -16.90
CA GLU A 100 14.29 9.82 -16.33
C GLU A 100 14.33 9.77 -14.81
N THR A 101 15.03 10.69 -14.17
CA THR A 101 15.29 10.64 -12.72
C THR A 101 14.86 11.92 -12.04
N GLU A 102 14.04 11.77 -11.02
CA GLU A 102 13.60 12.86 -10.16
C GLU A 102 14.40 12.88 -8.85
N LEU A 103 14.69 14.08 -8.37
CA LEU A 103 15.27 14.34 -7.07
C LEU A 103 14.17 14.85 -6.14
N LEU A 104 13.89 14.10 -5.10
CA LEU A 104 12.92 14.44 -4.06
C LEU A 104 13.67 14.83 -2.78
N VAL A 105 13.43 16.02 -2.28
CA VAL A 105 14.07 16.52 -1.04
C VAL A 105 13.35 15.95 0.17
N THR A 106 14.12 15.50 1.16
CA THR A 106 13.66 14.99 2.46
C THR A 106 14.26 15.82 3.61
N GLN A 107 13.79 15.63 4.84
CA GLN A 107 14.37 16.31 6.02
C GLN A 107 15.82 15.90 6.28
N SER A 108 16.21 14.69 5.91
CA SER A 108 17.54 14.13 6.21
C SER A 108 18.44 14.00 4.97
N GLY A 109 18.01 14.53 3.83
CA GLY A 109 18.79 14.42 2.59
C GLY A 109 17.90 14.47 1.35
N TYR A 110 18.09 13.51 0.47
CA TYR A 110 17.32 13.42 -0.78
C TYR A 110 17.09 11.97 -1.22
N LEU A 111 16.09 11.78 -2.05
CA LEU A 111 15.82 10.53 -2.77
C LEU A 111 15.96 10.80 -4.26
N LEU A 112 16.68 9.91 -4.95
CA LEU A 112 16.68 9.85 -6.42
C LEU A 112 15.81 8.66 -6.83
N PHE A 113 14.82 8.88 -7.67
CA PHE A 113 14.04 7.78 -8.21
C PHE A 113 13.88 7.91 -9.72
N ASN A 114 14.01 6.76 -10.39
CA ASN A 114 13.90 6.69 -11.83
C ASN A 114 12.48 6.31 -12.24
N LEU A 115 11.82 7.17 -13.00
CA LEU A 115 10.42 7.00 -13.40
C LEU A 115 10.20 5.79 -14.31
N LYS A 116 11.15 5.48 -15.19
CA LYS A 116 11.05 4.34 -16.12
C LYS A 116 11.39 3.00 -15.49
N LYS A 117 12.22 3.01 -14.43
CA LYS A 117 12.59 1.79 -13.68
C LYS A 117 11.58 1.44 -12.60
N TYR A 118 10.61 2.31 -12.37
CA TYR A 118 9.52 2.00 -11.47
C TYR A 118 8.56 1.04 -12.17
N ASP A 119 8.81 -0.24 -11.97
CA ASP A 119 7.92 -1.33 -12.39
C ASP A 119 7.37 -2.00 -11.12
N PRO A 120 6.16 -1.60 -10.68
CA PRO A 120 5.58 -2.15 -9.47
C PRO A 120 5.22 -3.62 -9.70
N GLN A 121 6.02 -4.50 -9.17
CA GLN A 121 5.74 -5.92 -9.22
C GLN A 121 4.57 -6.25 -8.30
N LYS A 122 3.67 -7.12 -8.78
CA LYS A 122 2.58 -7.64 -7.97
C LYS A 122 3.18 -8.43 -6.80
N PRO A 123 2.83 -8.10 -5.55
CA PRO A 123 3.40 -8.81 -4.41
C PRO A 123 2.99 -10.29 -4.41
N GLU A 124 3.83 -11.14 -3.88
CA GLU A 124 3.54 -12.54 -3.60
C GLU A 124 3.71 -12.78 -2.11
N VAL A 125 2.85 -13.61 -1.52
CA VAL A 125 2.92 -13.95 -0.10
C VAL A 125 3.40 -15.37 0.09
N PHE A 126 4.36 -15.53 0.97
CA PHE A 126 4.95 -16.81 1.36
C PHE A 126 4.79 -17.02 2.86
N PHE A 127 4.55 -18.27 3.26
CA PHE A 127 4.60 -18.66 4.67
C PHE A 127 6.03 -18.96 5.07
N ASP A 128 6.48 -18.34 6.17
CA ASP A 128 7.78 -18.66 6.78
C ASP A 128 7.63 -19.85 7.70
N LYS A 129 6.67 -19.76 8.62
CA LYS A 129 6.43 -20.76 9.66
C LYS A 129 4.98 -20.77 10.09
N ILE A 130 4.51 -21.95 10.48
CA ILE A 130 3.32 -22.14 11.27
C ILE A 130 3.76 -22.77 12.59
N GLN A 131 3.40 -22.19 13.70
CA GLN A 131 3.79 -22.64 15.01
C GLN A 131 2.56 -22.91 15.86
N VAL A 132 2.64 -23.92 16.69
CA VAL A 132 1.58 -24.27 17.65
C VAL A 132 2.13 -24.30 19.05
N PHE A 133 1.30 -23.96 20.04
CA PHE A 133 1.74 -23.90 21.43
C PHE A 133 0.58 -24.01 22.41
N GLU A 134 0.91 -24.47 23.63
CA GLU A 134 0.04 -24.39 24.81
C GLU A 134 0.18 -23.01 25.47
N ASN A 135 -0.80 -22.62 26.28
CA ASN A 135 -0.67 -21.40 27.06
C ASN A 135 0.60 -21.44 27.91
N ASN A 136 1.39 -20.38 27.85
CA ASN A 136 2.67 -20.21 28.56
C ASN A 136 3.80 -21.19 28.14
N SER A 137 3.70 -21.85 26.98
CA SER A 137 4.77 -22.66 26.43
C SER A 137 5.47 -22.00 25.24
N THR A 138 6.66 -22.50 24.90
CA THR A 138 7.36 -22.06 23.69
C THR A 138 6.66 -22.59 22.45
N PRO A 139 6.48 -21.77 21.39
CA PRO A 139 5.95 -22.20 20.11
C PRO A 139 6.81 -23.29 19.46
N VAL A 140 6.18 -24.28 18.87
CA VAL A 140 6.82 -25.38 18.12
C VAL A 140 6.42 -25.28 16.66
N ASP A 141 7.39 -25.34 15.77
CA ASP A 141 7.17 -25.32 14.32
C ASP A 141 6.43 -26.60 13.90
N ILE A 142 5.47 -26.47 12.99
CA ILE A 142 4.82 -27.59 12.31
C ILE A 142 5.19 -27.59 10.83
N GLU A 143 5.29 -28.79 10.24
CA GLU A 143 5.57 -28.93 8.81
C GLU A 143 4.37 -28.54 7.95
N PHE A 144 4.66 -28.06 6.74
CA PHE A 144 3.66 -27.71 5.73
C PHE A 144 3.20 -28.97 4.98
N ASN A 145 2.35 -29.77 5.62
CA ASN A 145 1.70 -30.92 4.99
C ASN A 145 0.31 -30.55 4.50
N GLU A 146 -0.27 -31.32 3.58
CA GLU A 146 -1.61 -31.06 3.02
C GLU A 146 -2.70 -30.98 4.10
N GLU A 147 -2.60 -31.82 5.14
CA GLU A 147 -3.44 -31.80 6.33
C GLU A 147 -2.57 -31.96 7.59
N THR A 148 -2.72 -31.05 8.53
CA THR A 148 -2.01 -31.09 9.80
C THR A 148 -3.01 -31.22 10.96
N ARG A 149 -2.85 -32.28 11.78
CA ARG A 149 -3.66 -32.51 12.98
C ARG A 149 -2.94 -32.01 14.23
N ILE A 150 -3.62 -31.18 15.00
CA ILE A 150 -3.08 -30.55 16.20
C ILE A 150 -3.90 -31.05 17.41
N PRO A 151 -3.25 -31.51 18.50
CA PRO A 151 -3.96 -31.86 19.74
C PRO A 151 -4.57 -30.61 20.38
N PHE A 152 -5.70 -30.79 21.06
CA PHE A 152 -6.41 -29.66 21.71
C PHE A 152 -5.56 -28.87 22.70
N SER A 153 -4.61 -29.52 23.36
CA SER A 153 -3.68 -28.84 24.29
C SER A 153 -2.85 -27.75 23.62
N LYS A 154 -2.57 -27.87 22.29
CA LYS A 154 -1.77 -26.91 21.51
C LYS A 154 -2.64 -26.04 20.58
N ASN A 155 -3.81 -25.65 21.04
CA ASN A 155 -4.81 -24.94 20.24
C ASN A 155 -4.56 -23.43 20.02
N ASN A 156 -3.33 -22.97 20.23
CA ASN A 156 -2.89 -21.62 19.81
C ASN A 156 -2.00 -21.77 18.60
N ILE A 157 -2.26 -20.96 17.57
CA ILE A 157 -1.53 -21.04 16.29
C ILE A 157 -0.95 -19.66 15.97
N HIS A 158 0.33 -19.65 15.64
CA HIS A 158 1.07 -18.48 15.20
C HIS A 158 1.45 -18.67 13.73
N PHE A 159 0.96 -17.80 12.86
CA PHE A 159 1.33 -17.73 11.47
C PHE A 159 2.36 -16.63 11.26
N LEU A 160 3.47 -16.96 10.60
CA LEU A 160 4.51 -16.06 10.16
C LEU A 160 4.57 -16.12 8.63
N PHE A 161 4.56 -14.96 8.00
CA PHE A 161 4.54 -14.84 6.54
C PHE A 161 5.28 -13.59 6.10
N HIS A 162 5.73 -13.57 4.84
CA HIS A 162 6.37 -12.40 4.26
C HIS A 162 5.96 -12.23 2.80
N SER A 163 6.29 -11.09 2.24
CA SER A 163 6.24 -10.86 0.80
C SER A 163 7.64 -10.55 0.28
N LYS A 164 8.00 -11.19 -0.84
CA LYS A 164 9.23 -10.85 -1.56
C LYS A 164 9.01 -9.54 -2.32
N ASN A 165 9.18 -8.44 -1.63
CA ASN A 165 9.25 -7.14 -2.27
C ASN A 165 10.65 -6.57 -2.08
N TYR A 166 11.38 -6.41 -3.19
CA TYR A 166 12.76 -5.92 -3.18
C TYR A 166 12.88 -4.41 -3.40
N GLN A 167 11.75 -3.73 -3.56
CA GLN A 167 11.78 -2.27 -3.74
C GLN A 167 11.89 -1.58 -2.38
N LYS A 168 13.02 -0.93 -2.16
CA LYS A 168 13.41 -0.30 -0.88
C LYS A 168 12.35 0.65 -0.29
N TYR A 169 11.48 1.18 -1.11
CA TYR A 169 10.53 2.23 -0.74
C TYR A 169 9.07 1.77 -0.74
N ASP A 170 8.81 0.49 -0.99
CA ASP A 170 7.47 -0.05 -0.99
C ASP A 170 7.05 -0.48 0.41
N GLU A 171 5.95 0.04 0.90
CA GLU A 171 5.29 -0.43 2.10
C GLU A 171 4.38 -1.62 1.74
N VAL A 172 4.70 -2.80 2.27
CA VAL A 172 3.88 -4.00 2.10
C VAL A 172 2.88 -4.08 3.22
N LEU A 173 1.60 -4.10 2.88
CA LEU A 173 0.52 -4.31 3.84
C LEU A 173 -0.08 -5.70 3.63
N PHE A 174 -0.43 -6.37 4.72
CA PHE A 174 -1.06 -7.68 4.73
C PHE A 174 -2.49 -7.61 5.25
N GLN A 175 -3.32 -8.49 4.70
CA GLN A 175 -4.68 -8.72 5.17
C GLN A 175 -4.89 -10.23 5.27
N TYR A 176 -5.50 -10.70 6.35
CA TYR A 176 -5.67 -12.12 6.61
C TYR A 176 -7.07 -12.49 7.07
N PHE A 177 -7.37 -13.77 6.93
CA PHE A 177 -8.64 -14.39 7.28
C PHE A 177 -8.39 -15.82 7.73
N LEU A 178 -8.95 -16.23 8.86
CA LEU A 178 -8.91 -17.63 9.32
C LEU A 178 -10.29 -18.25 9.08
N GLU A 179 -10.39 -19.09 8.05
CA GLU A 179 -11.62 -19.84 7.77
C GLU A 179 -11.94 -20.77 8.93
N GLY A 180 -13.20 -20.83 9.32
CA GLY A 180 -13.66 -21.53 10.52
C GLY A 180 -13.66 -20.69 11.78
N TYR A 181 -13.04 -19.49 11.78
CA TYR A 181 -12.95 -18.57 12.93
C TYR A 181 -13.38 -17.14 12.61
N SER A 182 -12.84 -16.54 11.54
CA SER A 182 -13.07 -15.14 11.20
C SER A 182 -14.39 -14.96 10.46
N GLU A 183 -15.11 -13.86 10.75
CA GLU A 183 -16.33 -13.48 10.02
C GLU A 183 -16.02 -12.61 8.79
N LYS A 184 -14.94 -11.84 8.86
CA LYS A 184 -14.47 -10.94 7.79
C LYS A 184 -12.94 -10.90 7.76
N TRP A 185 -12.39 -10.38 6.66
CA TRP A 185 -10.97 -10.09 6.55
C TRP A 185 -10.54 -9.06 7.59
N SER A 186 -9.29 -9.18 8.08
CA SER A 186 -8.68 -8.18 8.96
C SER A 186 -8.57 -6.82 8.25
N GLU A 187 -8.26 -5.77 8.99
CA GLU A 187 -7.76 -4.53 8.37
C GLU A 187 -6.37 -4.77 7.75
N TRP A 188 -5.99 -3.93 6.80
CA TRP A 188 -4.66 -3.94 6.21
C TRP A 188 -3.62 -3.45 7.23
N LYS A 189 -2.56 -4.22 7.45
CA LYS A 189 -1.48 -3.93 8.41
C LYS A 189 -0.13 -4.28 7.84
N ASP A 190 0.93 -3.67 8.36
CA ASP A 190 2.33 -3.94 8.04
C ASP A 190 2.91 -5.15 8.81
N GLU A 191 2.11 -5.75 9.70
CA GLU A 191 2.51 -6.90 10.49
C GLU A 191 2.53 -8.19 9.65
N SER A 192 3.69 -8.87 9.62
CA SER A 192 3.92 -10.15 8.93
C SER A 192 3.70 -11.38 9.82
N LYS A 193 2.93 -11.23 10.88
CA LYS A 193 2.61 -12.30 11.82
C LYS A 193 1.26 -12.10 12.48
N VAL A 194 0.62 -13.22 12.84
CA VAL A 194 -0.64 -13.20 13.61
C VAL A 194 -0.78 -14.43 14.49
N ILE A 195 -1.37 -14.26 15.66
CA ILE A 195 -1.64 -15.33 16.62
C ILE A 195 -3.14 -15.47 16.83
N PHE A 196 -3.65 -16.69 16.66
CA PHE A 196 -4.99 -17.08 17.07
C PHE A 196 -4.89 -17.96 18.31
N LYS A 197 -5.62 -17.62 19.36
CA LYS A 197 -5.57 -18.31 20.66
C LYS A 197 -6.87 -19.03 20.97
N ASN A 198 -6.77 -20.15 21.71
CA ASN A 198 -7.89 -20.92 22.21
C ASN A 198 -8.87 -21.34 21.09
N LEU A 199 -8.33 -21.81 19.97
CA LEU A 199 -9.15 -22.28 18.87
C LEU A 199 -9.94 -23.53 19.28
N LYS A 200 -11.21 -23.61 18.88
CA LYS A 200 -12.09 -24.74 19.16
C LYS A 200 -11.72 -25.97 18.29
N PRO A 201 -12.12 -27.19 18.66
CA PRO A 201 -11.99 -28.37 17.82
C PRO A 201 -12.78 -28.19 16.52
N LYS A 202 -12.08 -27.85 15.43
CA LYS A 202 -12.60 -27.61 14.10
C LYS A 202 -11.48 -27.71 13.06
N GLU A 203 -11.86 -27.56 11.81
CA GLU A 203 -10.97 -27.38 10.68
C GLU A 203 -10.79 -25.89 10.38
N TYR A 204 -9.56 -25.48 10.06
CA TYR A 204 -9.16 -24.12 9.81
C TYR A 204 -8.25 -24.04 8.59
N THR A 205 -8.43 -23.00 7.77
CA THR A 205 -7.50 -22.63 6.72
C THR A 205 -7.17 -21.16 6.87
N PHE A 206 -5.90 -20.84 7.07
CA PHE A 206 -5.45 -19.46 7.13
C PHE A 206 -5.23 -18.93 5.73
N LYS A 207 -5.81 -17.79 5.43
CA LYS A 207 -5.73 -17.09 4.15
C LYS A 207 -5.08 -15.74 4.36
N VAL A 208 -4.10 -15.40 3.54
CA VAL A 208 -3.41 -14.12 3.61
C VAL A 208 -3.16 -13.56 2.21
N ARG A 209 -3.24 -12.26 2.09
CA ARG A 209 -2.87 -11.52 0.88
C ARG A 209 -2.08 -10.29 1.24
N ALA A 210 -1.28 -9.80 0.31
CA ALA A 210 -0.49 -8.60 0.46
C ALA A 210 -0.92 -7.54 -0.54
N LYS A 211 -0.65 -6.28 -0.24
CA LYS A 211 -0.71 -5.20 -1.22
C LYS A 211 0.49 -4.28 -1.09
N VAL A 212 0.90 -3.75 -2.24
CA VAL A 212 1.89 -2.70 -2.39
C VAL A 212 1.25 -1.61 -3.23
N GLY A 213 1.04 -0.46 -2.64
CA GLY A 213 0.25 0.59 -3.30
C GLY A 213 -1.14 0.10 -3.67
N ASN A 214 -1.46 0.05 -4.95
CA ASN A 214 -2.75 -0.45 -5.48
C ASN A 214 -2.68 -1.91 -5.99
N LEU A 215 -1.50 -2.52 -5.97
CA LEU A 215 -1.32 -3.89 -6.45
C LEU A 215 -1.57 -4.88 -5.30
N GLU A 216 -2.52 -5.77 -5.49
CA GLU A 216 -2.81 -6.85 -4.54
C GLU A 216 -2.28 -8.19 -5.06
N SER A 217 -1.77 -9.02 -4.14
CA SER A 217 -1.39 -10.40 -4.42
C SER A 217 -2.64 -11.26 -4.68
N SER A 218 -2.42 -12.45 -5.24
CA SER A 218 -3.35 -13.56 -5.05
C SER A 218 -3.44 -13.92 -3.56
N VAL A 219 -4.49 -14.63 -3.17
CA VAL A 219 -4.63 -15.17 -1.81
C VAL A 219 -3.72 -16.40 -1.68
N SER A 220 -2.85 -16.39 -0.67
CA SER A 220 -2.08 -17.55 -0.25
C SER A 220 -2.82 -18.26 0.88
N ASN A 221 -2.90 -19.61 0.79
CA ASN A 221 -3.60 -20.42 1.78
C ASN A 221 -2.60 -21.29 2.55
N SER A 222 -2.81 -21.45 3.86
CA SER A 222 -2.12 -22.47 4.64
C SER A 222 -2.63 -23.88 4.26
N PRO A 223 -1.92 -24.94 4.66
CA PRO A 223 -2.50 -26.28 4.75
C PRO A 223 -3.77 -26.30 5.60
N LEU A 224 -4.60 -27.32 5.42
CA LEU A 224 -5.75 -27.57 6.29
C LEU A 224 -5.27 -27.95 7.69
N ILE A 225 -5.69 -27.21 8.69
CA ILE A 225 -5.34 -27.43 10.10
C ILE A 225 -6.57 -27.95 10.82
N LYS A 226 -6.46 -29.14 11.43
CA LYS A 226 -7.53 -29.76 12.17
C LYS A 226 -7.17 -29.88 13.66
N ILE A 227 -7.90 -29.20 14.51
CA ILE A 227 -7.77 -29.30 15.96
C ILE A 227 -8.63 -30.45 16.45
N SER A 228 -7.99 -31.43 17.09
CA SER A 228 -8.67 -32.60 17.66
C SER A 228 -9.53 -32.22 18.86
N PRO A 229 -10.61 -32.94 19.17
CA PRO A 229 -11.31 -32.82 20.46
C PRO A 229 -10.38 -33.08 21.64
N PRO A 230 -10.72 -32.57 22.83
CA PRO A 230 -9.96 -32.82 24.07
C PRO A 230 -9.95 -34.30 24.45
#